data_efd061927959d089a28257ac5f46a79c
#
_entry.id   efd061927959d089a28257ac5f46a79c
#
_cell.length_a   1.000
_cell.length_b   1.000
_cell.length_c   1.000
_cell.angle_alpha   90.00
_cell.angle_beta   90.00
_cell.angle_gamma   90.00
#
_symmetry.space_group_name_H-M   'P 1'
#
loop_
_entity.id
_entity.type
_entity.pdbx_description
1 polymer ?
#
loop_
_entity_poly.entity_id
_entity_poly.type
_entity_poly.pdbx_seq_one_letter_code
_entity_poly.pdbx_strand_id
1 'polypeptide(L)'
;VKVALSEGEPVTLPSAVTIADGIAVRRAGERTFPLIQKYVDEIVTVEEEEIANAVLLLLEREKILAEGAGAAALAAVVNRRIPALGEKTGKKVAVIVSGGNIDVTLLARIIERGLVKDGRLVRLRVHLPDYPGALHKVTGILAHHRANIVETSYDRAYHNVNLGDTAIDITMETRGPDHIAELISALGASGYTHERIL
;
A
#
# COMPACT_ATOMS: atom_id res chain seq x y z
N VAL A 1 -24.36 -0.05 -7.82
CA VAL A 1 -25.09 -1.30 -8.07
C VAL A 1 -25.65 -1.88 -6.78
N LYS A 2 -24.83 -2.07 -5.70
CA LYS A 2 -25.30 -2.66 -4.43
C LYS A 2 -26.53 -1.93 -3.88
N VAL A 3 -26.50 -0.58 -3.79
CA VAL A 3 -27.66 0.23 -3.39
C VAL A 3 -28.85 0.05 -4.35
N ALA A 4 -28.61 0.02 -5.66
CA ALA A 4 -29.66 -0.19 -6.64
C ALA A 4 -30.39 -1.55 -6.47
N LEU A 5 -29.64 -2.61 -6.09
CA LEU A 5 -30.25 -3.92 -5.80
C LEU A 5 -31.12 -3.89 -4.54
N SER A 6 -30.74 -3.14 -3.49
CA SER A 6 -31.59 -3.00 -2.29
C SER A 6 -32.86 -2.17 -2.53
N GLU A 7 -32.80 -1.17 -3.42
CA GLU A 7 -33.93 -0.32 -3.79
C GLU A 7 -34.83 -0.95 -4.89
N GLY A 8 -34.31 -1.97 -5.59
CA GLY A 8 -35.06 -2.63 -6.69
C GLY A 8 -35.02 -1.89 -8.02
N GLU A 9 -34.34 -0.72 -8.07
CA GLU A 9 -34.22 0.12 -9.28
C GLU A 9 -32.84 0.81 -9.36
N PRO A 10 -32.43 1.26 -10.56
CA PRO A 10 -31.17 2.00 -10.71
C PRO A 10 -31.17 3.33 -9.97
N VAL A 11 -30.31 3.46 -8.97
CA VAL A 11 -30.11 4.66 -8.15
C VAL A 11 -28.89 5.43 -8.64
N THR A 12 -28.99 6.76 -8.67
CA THR A 12 -27.85 7.64 -8.99
C THR A 12 -27.14 8.07 -7.71
N LEU A 13 -25.85 7.69 -7.57
CA LEU A 13 -25.01 8.11 -6.45
C LEU A 13 -24.53 9.58 -6.64
N PRO A 14 -24.33 10.32 -5.56
CA PRO A 14 -23.81 11.69 -5.63
C PRO A 14 -22.37 11.73 -6.19
N SER A 15 -21.58 10.72 -5.90
CA SER A 15 -20.16 10.63 -6.29
C SER A 15 -19.77 9.16 -6.50
N ALA A 16 -18.73 8.94 -7.31
CA ALA A 16 -18.07 7.66 -7.50
C ALA A 16 -16.57 7.96 -7.76
N VAL A 17 -15.80 8.15 -6.69
CA VAL A 17 -14.35 8.41 -6.75
C VAL A 17 -13.65 7.16 -6.24
N THR A 18 -12.77 6.59 -7.05
CA THR A 18 -12.04 5.36 -6.74
C THR A 18 -10.84 5.21 -7.68
N ILE A 19 -9.81 4.49 -7.23
CA ILE A 19 -8.69 4.06 -8.11
C ILE A 19 -9.14 3.02 -9.15
N ALA A 20 -10.32 2.40 -8.96
CA ALA A 20 -10.95 1.50 -9.90
C ALA A 20 -11.84 2.29 -10.88
N ASP A 21 -11.27 3.22 -11.63
CA ASP A 21 -11.96 4.17 -12.51
C ASP A 21 -12.82 3.48 -13.58
N GLY A 22 -12.38 2.32 -14.08
CA GLY A 22 -13.14 1.51 -15.05
C GLY A 22 -14.50 1.01 -14.54
N ILE A 23 -14.72 1.02 -13.20
CA ILE A 23 -16.01 0.69 -12.58
C ILE A 23 -16.62 1.87 -11.80
N ALA A 24 -16.06 3.07 -11.91
CA ALA A 24 -16.50 4.28 -11.22
C ALA A 24 -17.77 4.87 -11.82
N VAL A 25 -18.85 4.10 -11.89
CA VAL A 25 -20.12 4.53 -12.44
C VAL A 25 -21.11 4.92 -11.33
N ARG A 26 -21.74 6.08 -11.49
CA ARG A 26 -22.69 6.62 -10.51
C ARG A 26 -24.07 5.97 -10.55
N ARG A 27 -24.44 5.35 -11.67
CA ARG A 27 -25.75 4.73 -11.88
C ARG A 27 -25.60 3.45 -12.70
N ALA A 28 -26.26 2.38 -12.28
CA ALA A 28 -26.36 1.16 -13.07
C ALA A 28 -27.14 1.43 -14.36
N GLY A 29 -26.71 0.83 -15.47
CA GLY A 29 -27.38 1.00 -16.75
C GLY A 29 -28.75 0.31 -16.77
N GLU A 30 -29.75 0.92 -17.43
CA GLU A 30 -31.11 0.42 -17.55
C GLU A 30 -31.20 -0.99 -18.17
N ARG A 31 -30.28 -1.29 -19.11
CA ARG A 31 -30.23 -2.61 -19.78
C ARG A 31 -29.48 -3.66 -18.97
N THR A 32 -28.46 -3.25 -18.21
CA THR A 32 -27.60 -4.18 -17.44
C THR A 32 -28.18 -4.50 -16.09
N PHE A 33 -28.95 -3.60 -15.49
CA PHE A 33 -29.51 -3.79 -14.16
C PHE A 33 -30.42 -5.03 -14.05
N PRO A 34 -31.38 -5.27 -14.96
CA PRO A 34 -32.20 -6.49 -14.93
C PRO A 34 -31.37 -7.79 -15.08
N LEU A 35 -30.26 -7.74 -15.85
CA LEU A 35 -29.38 -8.89 -15.99
C LEU A 35 -28.63 -9.15 -14.69
N ILE A 36 -28.16 -8.09 -14.01
CA ILE A 36 -27.53 -8.19 -12.70
C ILE A 36 -28.50 -8.81 -11.68
N GLN A 37 -29.74 -8.31 -11.61
CA GLN A 37 -30.77 -8.87 -10.73
C GLN A 37 -31.04 -10.35 -10.98
N LYS A 38 -30.95 -10.79 -12.24
CA LYS A 38 -31.28 -12.16 -12.64
C LYS A 38 -30.12 -13.16 -12.42
N TYR A 39 -28.85 -12.71 -12.63
CA TYR A 39 -27.73 -13.62 -12.76
C TYR A 39 -26.62 -13.43 -11.73
N VAL A 40 -26.67 -12.37 -10.92
CA VAL A 40 -25.65 -12.10 -9.90
C VAL A 40 -26.19 -12.52 -8.53
N ASP A 41 -25.55 -13.49 -7.90
CA ASP A 41 -25.95 -14.01 -6.60
C ASP A 41 -25.66 -13.02 -5.46
N GLU A 42 -24.48 -12.35 -5.52
CA GLU A 42 -24.03 -11.43 -4.47
C GLU A 42 -23.14 -10.33 -5.03
N ILE A 43 -23.23 -9.13 -4.44
CA ILE A 43 -22.30 -8.01 -4.68
C ILE A 43 -21.63 -7.64 -3.37
N VAL A 44 -20.31 -7.76 -3.36
CA VAL A 44 -19.45 -7.34 -2.24
C VAL A 44 -18.74 -6.04 -2.58
N THR A 45 -18.28 -5.35 -1.55
CA THR A 45 -17.45 -4.14 -1.67
C THR A 45 -16.05 -4.39 -1.15
N VAL A 46 -15.09 -3.70 -1.72
CA VAL A 46 -13.68 -3.70 -1.32
C VAL A 46 -13.21 -2.27 -1.10
N GLU A 47 -12.20 -2.12 -0.26
CA GLU A 47 -11.58 -0.84 0.04
C GLU A 47 -10.49 -0.50 -1.00
N GLU A 48 -10.18 0.79 -1.14
CA GLU A 48 -9.14 1.28 -2.06
C GLU A 48 -7.78 0.61 -1.81
N GLU A 49 -7.40 0.44 -0.54
CA GLU A 49 -6.15 -0.22 -0.15
C GLU A 49 -6.15 -1.72 -0.49
N GLU A 50 -7.29 -2.37 -0.45
CA GLU A 50 -7.42 -3.78 -0.85
C GLU A 50 -7.21 -3.93 -2.37
N ILE A 51 -7.74 -2.99 -3.15
CA ILE A 51 -7.54 -2.94 -4.59
C ILE A 51 -6.07 -2.68 -4.92
N ALA A 52 -5.45 -1.68 -4.27
CA ALA A 52 -4.04 -1.36 -4.46
C ALA A 52 -3.14 -2.56 -4.15
N ASN A 53 -3.40 -3.29 -3.05
CA ASN A 53 -2.69 -4.52 -2.73
C ASN A 53 -2.88 -5.60 -3.78
N ALA A 54 -4.09 -5.75 -4.34
CA ALA A 54 -4.35 -6.75 -5.38
C ALA A 54 -3.62 -6.41 -6.69
N VAL A 55 -3.53 -5.13 -7.07
CA VAL A 55 -2.71 -4.68 -8.21
C VAL A 55 -1.25 -5.05 -7.99
N LEU A 56 -0.70 -4.75 -6.82
CA LEU A 56 0.68 -5.08 -6.48
C LEU A 56 0.92 -6.60 -6.48
N LEU A 57 0.00 -7.38 -5.91
CA LEU A 57 0.09 -8.84 -5.87
C LEU A 57 0.13 -9.44 -7.29
N LEU A 58 -0.74 -8.97 -8.21
CA LEU A 58 -0.73 -9.38 -9.61
C LEU A 58 0.60 -9.06 -10.28
N LEU A 59 1.13 -7.86 -10.04
CA LEU A 59 2.41 -7.43 -10.60
C LEU A 59 3.57 -8.27 -10.05
N GLU A 60 3.64 -8.50 -8.73
CA GLU A 60 4.77 -9.18 -8.11
C GLU A 60 4.74 -10.70 -8.31
N ARG A 61 3.58 -11.33 -8.22
CA ARG A 61 3.45 -12.79 -8.24
C ARG A 61 3.23 -13.33 -9.64
N GLU A 62 2.31 -12.71 -10.38
CA GLU A 62 1.86 -13.20 -11.68
C GLU A 62 2.52 -12.47 -12.86
N LYS A 63 3.22 -11.36 -12.62
CA LYS A 63 3.78 -10.46 -13.65
C LYS A 63 2.71 -9.88 -14.57
N ILE A 64 1.50 -9.73 -14.04
CA ILE A 64 0.36 -9.14 -14.74
C ILE A 64 0.17 -7.71 -14.26
N LEU A 65 0.14 -6.77 -15.21
CA LEU A 65 -0.26 -5.41 -14.97
C LEU A 65 -1.78 -5.29 -15.11
N ALA A 66 -2.47 -5.01 -14.02
CA ALA A 66 -3.91 -4.78 -14.00
C ALA A 66 -4.23 -3.37 -13.50
N GLU A 67 -5.25 -2.75 -14.07
CA GLU A 67 -5.86 -1.52 -13.51
C GLU A 67 -6.70 -1.84 -12.26
N GLY A 68 -7.06 -0.80 -11.48
CA GLY A 68 -7.83 -0.99 -10.26
C GLY A 68 -9.15 -1.74 -10.46
N ALA A 69 -9.87 -1.44 -11.54
CA ALA A 69 -11.12 -2.14 -11.87
C ALA A 69 -10.88 -3.63 -12.15
N GLY A 70 -9.81 -3.97 -12.86
CA GLY A 70 -9.42 -5.35 -13.15
C GLY A 70 -8.95 -6.13 -11.93
N ALA A 71 -8.39 -5.46 -10.92
CA ALA A 71 -7.90 -6.08 -9.70
C ALA A 71 -8.97 -6.21 -8.60
N ALA A 72 -10.11 -5.51 -8.71
CA ALA A 72 -11.14 -5.46 -7.66
C ALA A 72 -11.70 -6.84 -7.28
N ALA A 73 -11.89 -7.72 -8.26
CA ALA A 73 -12.38 -9.08 -8.00
C ALA A 73 -11.35 -9.91 -7.20
N LEU A 74 -10.05 -9.79 -7.53
CA LEU A 74 -8.99 -10.44 -6.75
C LEU A 74 -8.92 -9.87 -5.34
N ALA A 75 -9.07 -8.55 -5.18
CA ALA A 75 -9.12 -7.89 -3.87
C ALA A 75 -10.18 -8.51 -2.95
N ALA A 76 -11.38 -8.77 -3.49
CA ALA A 76 -12.47 -9.40 -2.75
C ALA A 76 -12.13 -10.82 -2.29
N VAL A 77 -11.45 -11.61 -3.14
CA VAL A 77 -11.03 -12.99 -2.80
C VAL A 77 -9.95 -12.99 -1.73
N VAL A 78 -8.88 -12.21 -1.93
CA VAL A 78 -7.72 -12.19 -1.03
C VAL A 78 -8.09 -11.68 0.36
N ASN A 79 -8.98 -10.68 0.42
CA ASN A 79 -9.43 -10.09 1.68
C ASN A 79 -10.68 -10.76 2.27
N ARG A 80 -11.06 -11.94 1.74
CA ARG A 80 -12.18 -12.75 2.25
C ARG A 80 -13.51 -11.99 2.32
N ARG A 81 -13.76 -11.11 1.35
CA ARG A 81 -14.98 -10.30 1.28
C ARG A 81 -16.19 -11.08 0.76
N ILE A 82 -16.01 -12.33 0.33
CA ILE A 82 -17.04 -13.19 -0.27
C ILE A 82 -17.49 -14.26 0.75
N PRO A 83 -18.61 -14.08 1.46
CA PRO A 83 -19.08 -15.00 2.51
C PRO A 83 -19.25 -16.44 2.02
N ALA A 84 -19.72 -16.60 0.77
CA ALA A 84 -19.96 -17.90 0.16
C ALA A 84 -18.70 -18.76 0.00
N LEU A 85 -17.49 -18.17 0.03
CA LEU A 85 -16.24 -18.93 -0.02
C LEU A 85 -15.90 -19.58 1.33
N GLY A 86 -16.36 -18.99 2.45
CA GLY A 86 -16.10 -19.49 3.80
C GLY A 86 -14.61 -19.49 4.15
N GLU A 87 -14.27 -20.07 5.30
CA GLU A 87 -12.89 -20.22 5.75
C GLU A 87 -12.18 -21.45 5.17
N LYS A 88 -12.95 -22.43 4.66
CA LYS A 88 -12.41 -23.69 4.19
C LYS A 88 -11.82 -23.56 2.79
N THR A 89 -10.53 -23.87 2.69
CA THR A 89 -9.81 -24.05 1.44
C THR A 89 -10.33 -25.26 0.65
N GLY A 90 -10.18 -25.25 -0.66
CA GLY A 90 -10.56 -26.36 -1.55
C GLY A 90 -11.61 -26.01 -2.60
N LYS A 91 -12.23 -24.80 -2.52
CA LYS A 91 -13.08 -24.29 -3.60
C LYS A 91 -12.21 -23.76 -4.74
N LYS A 92 -12.61 -24.06 -5.97
CA LYS A 92 -12.02 -23.44 -7.16
C LYS A 92 -12.71 -22.11 -7.40
N VAL A 93 -11.93 -21.05 -7.50
CA VAL A 93 -12.41 -19.68 -7.76
C VAL A 93 -11.81 -19.22 -9.07
N ALA A 94 -12.65 -18.77 -9.98
CA ALA A 94 -12.22 -18.09 -11.20
C ALA A 94 -12.37 -16.57 -11.00
N VAL A 95 -11.30 -15.83 -11.21
CA VAL A 95 -11.28 -14.37 -11.13
C VAL A 95 -11.02 -13.81 -12.53
N ILE A 96 -11.88 -12.92 -12.98
CA ILE A 96 -11.66 -12.19 -14.23
C ILE A 96 -10.79 -10.98 -13.89
N VAL A 97 -9.56 -10.97 -14.41
CA VAL A 97 -8.65 -9.83 -14.37
C VAL A 97 -8.75 -9.14 -15.73
N SER A 98 -9.36 -7.96 -15.74
CA SER A 98 -9.58 -7.19 -16.98
C SER A 98 -8.90 -5.84 -16.91
N GLY A 99 -8.45 -5.34 -18.08
CA GLY A 99 -7.83 -4.02 -18.19
C GLY A 99 -6.43 -3.92 -17.59
N GLY A 100 -5.57 -3.18 -18.28
CA GLY A 100 -4.21 -2.90 -17.84
C GLY A 100 -3.84 -1.42 -18.04
N ASN A 101 -4.83 -0.57 -18.29
CA ASN A 101 -4.64 0.85 -18.53
C ASN A 101 -4.55 1.62 -17.19
N ILE A 102 -3.53 1.31 -16.41
CA ILE A 102 -3.26 2.02 -15.16
C ILE A 102 -2.32 3.21 -15.41
N ASP A 103 -2.62 4.34 -14.77
CA ASP A 103 -1.71 5.48 -14.76
C ASP A 103 -0.40 5.13 -14.06
N VAL A 104 0.73 5.45 -14.72
CA VAL A 104 2.08 5.11 -14.22
C VAL A 104 2.38 5.78 -12.89
N THR A 105 1.87 7.01 -12.66
CA THR A 105 2.06 7.72 -11.40
C THR A 105 1.26 7.05 -10.27
N LEU A 106 0.05 6.57 -10.56
CA LEU A 106 -0.74 5.79 -9.62
C LEU A 106 -0.04 4.46 -9.29
N LEU A 107 0.46 3.77 -10.31
CA LEU A 107 1.20 2.52 -10.13
C LEU A 107 2.45 2.72 -9.25
N ALA A 108 3.22 3.78 -9.49
CA ALA A 108 4.39 4.11 -8.66
C ALA A 108 4.00 4.29 -7.18
N ARG A 109 2.91 5.00 -6.90
CA ARG A 109 2.39 5.17 -5.53
C ARG A 109 1.93 3.84 -4.90
N ILE A 110 1.29 2.98 -5.67
CA ILE A 110 0.86 1.64 -5.20
C ILE A 110 2.09 0.81 -4.81
N ILE A 111 3.12 0.81 -5.66
CA ILE A 111 4.38 0.09 -5.39
C ILE A 111 5.05 0.64 -4.12
N GLU A 112 5.23 1.95 -4.02
CA GLU A 112 5.89 2.57 -2.86
C GLU A 112 5.14 2.26 -1.56
N ARG A 113 3.81 2.42 -1.52
CA ARG A 113 2.98 2.10 -0.35
C ARG A 113 3.05 0.62 0.01
N GLY A 114 3.08 -0.26 -0.98
CA GLY A 114 3.27 -1.69 -0.76
C GLY A 114 4.62 -2.02 -0.13
N LEU A 115 5.71 -1.42 -0.63
CA LEU A 115 7.05 -1.58 -0.06
C LEU A 115 7.11 -1.12 1.41
N VAL A 116 6.46 0.01 1.74
CA VAL A 116 6.38 0.51 3.12
C VAL A 116 5.59 -0.45 4.00
N LYS A 117 4.44 -0.95 3.52
CA LYS A 117 3.58 -1.88 4.25
C LYS A 117 4.28 -3.21 4.54
N ASP A 118 5.04 -3.72 3.57
CA ASP A 118 5.80 -4.97 3.69
C ASP A 118 7.11 -4.80 4.47
N GLY A 119 7.41 -3.58 4.91
CA GLY A 119 8.66 -3.25 5.60
C GLY A 119 9.90 -3.35 4.70
N ARG A 120 9.73 -3.24 3.37
CA ARG A 120 10.82 -3.23 2.38
C ARG A 120 11.33 -1.82 2.10
N LEU A 121 10.59 -0.82 2.55
CA LEU A 121 10.97 0.59 2.58
C LEU A 121 10.61 1.14 3.95
N VAL A 122 11.55 1.86 4.58
CA VAL A 122 11.34 2.50 5.88
C VAL A 122 11.98 3.87 5.90
N ARG A 123 11.33 4.82 6.58
CA ARG A 123 11.93 6.11 6.90
C ARG A 123 12.12 6.20 8.41
N LEU A 124 13.37 6.42 8.82
CA LEU A 124 13.73 6.64 10.21
C LEU A 124 14.26 8.07 10.37
N ARG A 125 13.83 8.73 11.43
CA ARG A 125 14.49 9.93 11.94
C ARG A 125 15.50 9.50 12.98
N VAL A 126 16.75 9.93 12.83
CA VAL A 126 17.82 9.63 13.75
C VAL A 126 18.35 10.95 14.32
N HIS A 127 18.39 11.05 15.64
CA HIS A 127 18.97 12.18 16.34
C HIS A 127 20.46 11.94 16.56
N LEU A 128 21.27 12.90 16.22
CA LEU A 128 22.72 12.81 16.32
C LEU A 128 23.34 14.16 16.70
N PRO A 129 24.51 14.16 17.37
CA PRO A 129 25.23 15.39 17.68
C PRO A 129 25.71 16.08 16.40
N ASP A 130 25.65 17.43 16.37
CA ASP A 130 26.05 18.21 15.20
C ASP A 130 27.56 18.50 15.21
N TYR A 131 28.34 17.49 14.82
CA TYR A 131 29.80 17.62 14.62
C TYR A 131 30.27 16.88 13.36
N PRO A 132 31.42 17.26 12.78
CA PRO A 132 31.97 16.59 11.63
C PRO A 132 32.22 15.08 11.88
N GLY A 133 31.64 14.22 11.00
CA GLY A 133 31.73 12.76 11.10
C GLY A 133 30.58 12.07 11.83
N ALA A 134 29.65 12.79 12.46
CA ALA A 134 28.51 12.18 13.13
C ALA A 134 27.64 11.36 12.14
N LEU A 135 27.33 11.94 10.97
CA LEU A 135 26.59 11.24 9.91
C LEU A 135 27.32 10.00 9.41
N HIS A 136 28.66 10.06 9.26
CA HIS A 136 29.47 8.92 8.83
C HIS A 136 29.31 7.71 9.77
N LYS A 137 29.23 7.93 11.08
CA LYS A 137 29.01 6.85 12.05
C LYS A 137 27.65 6.20 11.86
N VAL A 138 26.58 7.00 11.71
CA VAL A 138 25.21 6.49 11.48
C VAL A 138 25.17 5.70 10.18
N THR A 139 25.64 6.27 9.07
CA THR A 139 25.64 5.56 7.77
C THR A 139 26.51 4.31 7.78
N GLY A 140 27.60 4.29 8.56
CA GLY A 140 28.44 3.11 8.77
C GLY A 140 27.69 1.97 9.45
N ILE A 141 26.84 2.26 10.47
CA ILE A 141 25.98 1.26 11.11
C ILE A 141 24.99 0.70 10.10
N LEU A 142 24.30 1.57 9.35
CA LEU A 142 23.32 1.16 8.35
C LEU A 142 23.95 0.29 7.26
N ALA A 143 25.14 0.66 6.77
CA ALA A 143 25.89 -0.10 5.78
C ALA A 143 26.34 -1.47 6.30
N HIS A 144 26.80 -1.56 7.56
CA HIS A 144 27.15 -2.82 8.20
C HIS A 144 25.99 -3.80 8.22
N HIS A 145 24.79 -3.31 8.50
CA HIS A 145 23.55 -4.08 8.47
C HIS A 145 22.91 -4.19 7.08
N ARG A 146 23.60 -3.75 6.01
CA ARG A 146 23.17 -3.89 4.61
C ARG A 146 21.85 -3.18 4.29
N ALA A 147 21.54 -2.07 4.94
CA ALA A 147 20.48 -1.19 4.53
C ALA A 147 20.96 -0.32 3.35
N ASN A 148 20.14 -0.23 2.30
CA ASN A 148 20.44 0.65 1.17
C ASN A 148 19.72 1.99 1.36
N ILE A 149 20.48 3.07 1.47
CA ILE A 149 19.94 4.41 1.66
C ILE A 149 19.43 4.94 0.30
N VAL A 150 18.17 5.29 0.25
CA VAL A 150 17.49 5.85 -0.95
C VAL A 150 17.50 7.37 -0.90
N GLU A 151 17.21 7.92 0.26
CA GLU A 151 17.09 9.38 0.45
C GLU A 151 17.54 9.76 1.85
N THR A 152 18.13 10.94 1.96
CA THR A 152 18.46 11.55 3.25
C THR A 152 18.00 13.00 3.24
N SER A 153 17.35 13.45 4.31
CA SER A 153 17.01 14.85 4.55
C SER A 153 17.63 15.30 5.86
N TYR A 154 18.47 16.31 5.79
CA TYR A 154 19.21 16.83 6.94
C TYR A 154 18.65 18.18 7.34
N ASP A 155 18.13 18.27 8.54
CA ASP A 155 17.49 19.51 9.01
C ASP A 155 18.04 19.93 10.37
N ARG A 156 18.63 21.13 10.41
CA ARG A 156 19.18 21.76 11.61
C ARG A 156 18.22 22.71 12.31
N ALA A 157 17.24 23.24 11.58
CA ALA A 157 16.52 24.44 12.02
C ALA A 157 15.07 24.17 12.45
N TYR A 158 14.43 23.14 11.93
CA TYR A 158 12.97 22.98 12.02
C TYR A 158 12.50 21.83 12.93
N HIS A 159 13.41 21.02 13.46
CA HIS A 159 13.07 20.01 14.46
C HIS A 159 13.32 20.52 15.87
N ASN A 160 12.47 20.14 16.82
CA ASN A 160 12.65 20.40 18.25
C ASN A 160 13.86 19.57 18.80
N VAL A 161 15.05 19.88 18.30
CA VAL A 161 16.31 19.27 18.77
C VAL A 161 17.02 20.27 19.71
N ASN A 162 17.76 19.75 20.68
CA ASN A 162 18.57 20.58 21.57
C ASN A 162 19.67 21.31 20.79
N LEU A 163 20.10 22.46 21.33
CA LEU A 163 21.24 23.17 20.76
C LEU A 163 22.49 22.27 20.80
N GLY A 164 23.10 22.04 19.65
CA GLY A 164 24.23 21.11 19.47
C GLY A 164 23.86 19.72 18.96
N ASP A 165 22.58 19.43 18.80
CA ASP A 165 22.06 18.22 18.16
C ASP A 165 21.42 18.55 16.83
N THR A 166 21.20 17.52 16.03
CA THR A 166 20.48 17.59 14.76
C THR A 166 19.68 16.31 14.53
N ALA A 167 18.74 16.35 13.61
CA ALA A 167 18.00 15.17 13.16
C ALA A 167 18.22 14.94 11.67
N ILE A 168 18.33 13.67 11.30
CA ILE A 168 18.37 13.25 9.90
C ILE A 168 17.26 12.26 9.63
N ASP A 169 16.48 12.54 8.61
CA ASP A 169 15.50 11.59 8.08
C ASP A 169 16.17 10.75 7.00
N ILE A 170 16.15 9.43 7.18
CA ILE A 170 16.80 8.49 6.27
C ILE A 170 15.73 7.51 5.77
N THR A 171 15.50 7.52 4.45
CA THR A 171 14.67 6.50 3.77
C THR A 171 15.58 5.40 3.27
N MET A 172 15.24 4.15 3.60
CA MET A 172 16.07 2.98 3.31
C MET A 172 15.26 1.83 2.76
N GLU A 173 15.84 1.12 1.80
CA GLU A 173 15.38 -0.21 1.43
C GLU A 173 15.84 -1.24 2.47
N THR A 174 14.94 -2.12 2.83
CA THR A 174 15.15 -3.18 3.82
C THR A 174 14.61 -4.51 3.31
N ARG A 175 14.91 -5.59 4.03
CA ARG A 175 14.46 -6.95 3.68
C ARG A 175 13.16 -7.37 4.36
N GLY A 176 12.51 -6.45 5.06
CA GLY A 176 11.26 -6.70 5.79
C GLY A 176 11.32 -6.25 7.25
N PRO A 177 10.25 -6.50 8.02
CA PRO A 177 10.12 -6.03 9.40
C PRO A 177 11.26 -6.44 10.33
N ASP A 178 11.75 -7.67 10.21
CA ASP A 178 12.86 -8.17 11.04
C ASP A 178 14.15 -7.38 10.81
N HIS A 179 14.44 -7.03 9.56
CA HIS A 179 15.59 -6.22 9.21
C HIS A 179 15.45 -4.78 9.76
N ILE A 180 14.24 -4.23 9.76
CA ILE A 180 13.97 -2.93 10.39
C ILE A 180 14.25 -3.01 11.89
N ALA A 181 13.81 -4.08 12.56
CA ALA A 181 14.05 -4.28 13.99
C ALA A 181 15.56 -4.40 14.29
N GLU A 182 16.33 -5.09 13.45
CA GLU A 182 17.79 -5.19 13.54
C GLU A 182 18.46 -3.81 13.45
N LEU A 183 18.08 -2.99 12.47
CA LEU A 183 18.58 -1.63 12.27
C LEU A 183 18.29 -0.72 13.47
N ILE A 184 17.06 -0.77 13.97
CA ILE A 184 16.61 -0.02 15.14
C ILE A 184 17.44 -0.41 16.38
N SER A 185 17.62 -1.72 16.60
CA SER A 185 18.42 -2.24 17.70
C SER A 185 19.88 -1.78 17.62
N ALA A 186 20.47 -1.83 16.44
CA ALA A 186 21.87 -1.41 16.22
C ALA A 186 22.08 0.09 16.45
N LEU A 187 21.15 0.93 15.98
CA LEU A 187 21.17 2.37 16.26
C LEU A 187 21.05 2.66 17.75
N GLY A 188 20.10 2.02 18.43
CA GLY A 188 19.89 2.16 19.88
C GLY A 188 21.11 1.70 20.69
N ALA A 189 21.70 0.55 20.37
CA ALA A 189 22.92 0.04 21.00
C ALA A 189 24.12 0.96 20.80
N SER A 190 24.13 1.74 19.73
CA SER A 190 25.16 2.76 19.45
C SER A 190 24.86 4.13 20.08
N GLY A 191 23.78 4.24 20.88
CA GLY A 191 23.40 5.45 21.62
C GLY A 191 22.60 6.48 20.80
N TYR A 192 22.12 6.12 19.60
CA TYR A 192 21.28 7.01 18.78
C TYR A 192 19.81 6.86 19.14
N THR A 193 19.18 7.99 19.48
CA THR A 193 17.71 8.04 19.55
C THR A 193 17.12 8.11 18.15
N HIS A 194 16.03 7.41 17.93
CA HIS A 194 15.41 7.29 16.62
C HIS A 194 13.91 7.14 16.74
N GLU A 195 13.20 7.50 15.68
CA GLU A 195 11.76 7.29 15.53
C GLU A 195 11.45 6.85 14.10
N ARG A 196 10.42 6.01 13.95
CA ARG A 196 9.91 5.65 12.63
C ARG A 196 8.93 6.73 12.18
N ILE A 197 9.19 7.31 11.01
CA ILE A 197 8.28 8.25 10.35
C ILE A 197 7.37 7.44 9.43
N LEU A 198 6.06 7.59 9.62
CA LEU A 198 5.04 6.91 8.83
C LEU A 198 4.71 7.66 7.54
#